data_844de11649e0845971c061e138bd9d4a
#
_entry.id   844de11649e0845971c061e138bd9d4a
#
_cell.length_a   1.000
_cell.length_b   1.000
_cell.length_c   1.000
_cell.angle_alpha   90.00
_cell.angle_beta   90.00
_cell.angle_gamma   90.00
#
_symmetry.space_group_name_H-M   'P 1'
#
loop_
_entity.id
_entity.type
_entity.pdbx_description
1 polymer ?
#
loop_
_entity_poly.entity_id
_entity_poly.type
_entity_poly.pdbx_seq_one_letter_code
_entity_poly.pdbx_strand_id
1 'polypeptide(L)'
;LDYELDAEGRVAFYAKGQIKGEYVLTMAYDTAKEKRNALQQTIDPNAYYSLYGDKSAVQYDAASREKLFLKLEKDQFYALFGDFSTGLSGNELSTYSRSLTGIKSEYKGEVFEFTGFVSEANQAFVKDEIRGDGTSGIYRLKANDVLINSEKIRIETRDRFHSQNIVTTREMSRYVDYNIDYAAGTLFFKEPIFSQDTAFNPVFIVVDYELEGIGQNKLNAGGRVAYKPNEAAEIGVTLITEGVQGRKAGLLGSDLKYQINDNTEVRTEFAASRSEFGGESTTGLAALAEITHRSENLEAKGYMREQEGGFGLGQQSGAESGTRKIGAESTYGVTQDMSITGDVYRETNLQNDSNQDVAAVGVQYKADEYSVNAGLRTAVSDAGEQDQVSNQLTLGGNYRLPDGKTTLNASADTPLGGQGQAANFPQRLRVGLDYKLNDKITLKAEQEFSWGEELNSQKTRVGMNAGLWKGGELVTSVSAEDEENSQRLAAVAGLKQRWEMNDNWSFDFGVDRSQTIKDSRAPPALAVTTVYASPEGNDFTAVTFGSKFRKDAWDWATRVEYRTADTEDKMNLATNVIHDLDAGQQLLARLDVQTSDSDSAETELTGVQL
;
A
#
# COMPACT_ATOMS: atom_id res chain seq x y z
N LEU A 1 -52.60 -23.98 13.76
CA LEU A 1 -51.39 -23.29 14.26
C LEU A 1 -50.44 -24.38 14.78
N ASP A 2 -49.62 -24.91 13.88
CA ASP A 2 -48.48 -25.75 14.25
C ASP A 2 -47.37 -24.85 14.77
N TYR A 3 -47.09 -24.95 16.05
CA TYR A 3 -45.89 -24.38 16.65
C TYR A 3 -44.76 -25.38 16.49
N GLU A 4 -43.94 -25.26 15.46
CA GLU A 4 -42.63 -25.90 15.45
C GLU A 4 -41.75 -25.19 16.47
N LEU A 5 -41.37 -25.92 17.51
CA LEU A 5 -40.32 -25.49 18.43
C LEU A 5 -38.97 -25.60 17.71
N ASP A 6 -38.51 -24.52 17.18
CA ASP A 6 -37.14 -24.41 16.63
C ASP A 6 -36.17 -24.21 17.81
N ALA A 7 -35.49 -25.30 18.17
CA ALA A 7 -34.48 -25.27 19.23
C ALA A 7 -33.09 -25.26 18.60
N GLU A 8 -32.48 -24.07 18.46
CA GLU A 8 -31.11 -23.93 18.03
C GLU A 8 -30.15 -24.07 19.23
N GLY A 9 -29.23 -25.02 19.15
CA GLY A 9 -28.16 -25.22 20.13
C GLY A 9 -26.80 -24.84 19.58
N ARG A 10 -26.03 -24.02 20.30
CA ARG A 10 -24.62 -23.72 20.00
C ARG A 10 -23.69 -24.60 20.81
N VAL A 11 -22.74 -25.24 20.15
CA VAL A 11 -21.59 -25.90 20.77
C VAL A 11 -20.32 -25.18 20.35
N ALA A 12 -19.59 -24.62 21.32
CA ALA A 12 -18.32 -23.97 21.08
C ALA A 12 -17.30 -24.41 22.13
N PHE A 13 -16.07 -24.71 21.69
CA PHE A 13 -14.98 -24.98 22.60
C PHE A 13 -13.63 -24.55 21.98
N TYR A 14 -12.68 -24.26 22.86
CA TYR A 14 -11.29 -24.01 22.54
C TYR A 14 -10.42 -24.88 23.45
N ALA A 15 -9.41 -25.51 22.87
CA ALA A 15 -8.45 -26.32 23.60
C ALA A 15 -7.04 -26.08 23.04
N LYS A 16 -6.08 -25.84 23.95
CA LYS A 16 -4.66 -25.77 23.62
C LYS A 16 -3.89 -26.56 24.66
N GLY A 17 -3.03 -27.46 24.21
CA GLY A 17 -2.29 -28.32 25.10
C GLY A 17 -1.15 -29.08 24.42
N GLN A 18 -0.26 -29.62 25.23
CA GLN A 18 0.84 -30.48 24.76
C GLN A 18 0.42 -31.95 24.73
N ILE A 19 0.69 -32.59 23.61
CA ILE A 19 0.51 -34.04 23.45
C ILE A 19 1.87 -34.71 23.48
N LYS A 20 2.03 -35.70 24.35
CA LYS A 20 3.28 -36.45 24.56
C LYS A 20 4.50 -35.59 24.87
N GLY A 21 4.30 -34.35 25.36
CA GLY A 21 5.38 -33.42 25.71
C GLY A 21 6.13 -32.79 24.52
N GLU A 22 5.79 -33.14 23.26
CA GLU A 22 6.53 -32.68 22.08
C GLU A 22 5.66 -31.89 21.10
N TYR A 23 4.35 -32.19 21.03
CA TYR A 23 3.44 -31.57 20.09
C TYR A 23 2.51 -30.60 20.80
N VAL A 24 2.35 -29.39 20.27
CA VAL A 24 1.34 -28.44 20.71
C VAL A 24 0.13 -28.57 19.78
N LEU A 25 -1.01 -28.94 20.34
CA LEU A 25 -2.29 -28.98 19.64
C LEU A 25 -3.11 -27.78 20.06
N THR A 26 -3.55 -27.01 19.08
CA THR A 26 -4.57 -25.96 19.26
C THR A 26 -5.79 -26.36 18.45
N MET A 27 -6.96 -26.38 19.09
CA MET A 27 -8.22 -26.75 18.48
C MET A 27 -9.31 -25.79 18.92
N ALA A 28 -10.13 -25.35 17.97
CA ALA A 28 -11.34 -24.59 18.24
C ALA A 28 -12.48 -25.14 17.38
N TYR A 29 -13.67 -25.20 17.95
CA TYR A 29 -14.88 -25.61 17.25
C TYR A 29 -16.03 -24.72 17.68
N ASP A 30 -16.84 -24.26 16.72
CA ASP A 30 -18.00 -23.43 16.99
C ASP A 30 -19.09 -23.69 15.94
N THR A 31 -20.21 -24.25 16.35
CA THR A 31 -21.33 -24.56 15.47
C THR A 31 -22.05 -23.29 14.95
N ALA A 32 -21.93 -22.15 15.65
CA ALA A 32 -22.53 -20.90 15.21
C ALA A 32 -21.80 -20.22 14.05
N LYS A 33 -20.64 -20.74 13.65
CA LYS A 33 -19.91 -20.32 12.44
C LYS A 33 -20.50 -20.95 11.16
N GLU A 34 -21.82 -21.08 11.07
CA GLU A 34 -22.47 -21.42 9.81
C GLU A 34 -22.44 -20.24 8.85
N LYS A 35 -22.53 -20.54 7.53
CA LYS A 35 -22.60 -19.54 6.45
C LYS A 35 -23.62 -18.48 6.82
N ARG A 36 -23.14 -17.33 7.21
CA ARG A 36 -23.98 -16.23 7.66
C ARG A 36 -24.77 -15.66 6.51
N ASN A 37 -26.06 -15.68 6.63
CA ASN A 37 -26.91 -14.72 5.94
C ASN A 37 -26.47 -13.32 6.36
N ALA A 38 -26.18 -12.46 5.41
CA ALA A 38 -25.56 -11.14 5.56
C ALA A 38 -26.29 -10.15 6.53
N LEU A 39 -27.41 -10.52 7.09
CA LEU A 39 -28.27 -9.71 7.97
C LEU A 39 -27.95 -9.83 9.47
N GLN A 40 -27.08 -10.74 9.89
CA GLN A 40 -26.70 -10.88 11.29
C GLN A 40 -25.18 -10.95 11.45
N GLN A 41 -24.52 -9.83 11.31
CA GLN A 41 -23.14 -9.69 11.79
C GLN A 41 -23.18 -9.66 13.32
N THR A 42 -23.03 -10.81 13.94
CA THR A 42 -22.69 -10.86 15.36
C THR A 42 -21.27 -10.35 15.47
N ILE A 43 -21.10 -9.16 16.05
CA ILE A 43 -19.81 -8.65 16.44
C ILE A 43 -19.21 -9.70 17.38
N ASP A 44 -18.00 -10.19 17.07
CA ASP A 44 -17.34 -11.17 17.92
C ASP A 44 -17.17 -10.53 19.32
N PRO A 45 -17.82 -11.06 20.38
CA PRO A 45 -17.72 -10.48 21.71
C PRO A 45 -16.31 -10.54 22.31
N ASN A 46 -15.40 -11.34 21.69
CA ASN A 46 -13.98 -11.40 22.05
C ASN A 46 -13.12 -10.48 21.17
N ALA A 47 -13.71 -9.80 20.18
CA ALA A 47 -13.02 -8.76 19.46
C ALA A 47 -12.87 -7.57 20.44
N TYR A 48 -11.73 -7.46 21.07
CA TYR A 48 -11.35 -6.26 21.81
C TYR A 48 -11.32 -5.11 20.82
N TYR A 49 -12.33 -4.29 20.86
CA TYR A 49 -12.30 -3.00 20.19
C TYR A 49 -11.30 -2.14 20.94
N SER A 50 -10.08 -2.06 20.41
CA SER A 50 -9.09 -1.15 20.95
C SER A 50 -9.70 0.25 20.88
N LEU A 51 -9.86 0.85 22.04
CA LEU A 51 -10.26 2.23 22.14
C LEU A 51 -9.19 3.09 21.49
N TYR A 52 -9.63 4.14 20.86
CA TYR A 52 -8.77 5.12 20.21
C TYR A 52 -7.51 5.43 21.05
N GLY A 53 -6.33 5.15 20.48
CA GLY A 53 -5.04 5.38 21.14
C GLY A 53 -4.48 4.19 21.93
N ASP A 54 -5.16 3.04 22.00
CA ASP A 54 -4.57 1.80 22.51
C ASP A 54 -3.78 1.10 21.40
N LYS A 55 -2.51 0.76 21.67
CA LYS A 55 -1.63 0.04 20.75
C LYS A 55 -1.67 -1.48 20.95
N SER A 56 -2.58 -1.99 21.76
CA SER A 56 -2.70 -3.43 21.95
C SER A 56 -3.19 -4.10 20.67
N ALA A 57 -2.42 -5.03 20.15
CA ALA A 57 -2.82 -5.90 19.06
C ALA A 57 -3.53 -7.13 19.64
N VAL A 58 -4.74 -7.42 19.16
CA VAL A 58 -5.44 -8.68 19.48
C VAL A 58 -5.06 -9.70 18.43
N GLN A 59 -4.32 -10.72 18.82
CA GLN A 59 -3.99 -11.85 17.97
C GLN A 59 -4.81 -13.07 18.40
N TYR A 60 -5.63 -13.59 17.49
CA TYR A 60 -6.39 -14.81 17.74
C TYR A 60 -5.56 -16.04 17.40
N ASP A 61 -5.35 -16.91 18.38
CA ASP A 61 -4.64 -18.18 18.19
C ASP A 61 -5.38 -19.18 17.26
N ALA A 62 -6.69 -19.00 17.08
CA ALA A 62 -7.57 -19.95 16.38
C ALA A 62 -8.66 -19.24 15.57
N ALA A 63 -8.28 -18.27 14.72
CA ALA A 63 -9.21 -17.63 13.81
C ALA A 63 -9.52 -18.59 12.64
N SER A 64 -10.80 -18.91 12.42
CA SER A 64 -11.26 -19.68 11.26
C SER A 64 -12.70 -19.31 10.93
N ARG A 65 -13.00 -19.21 9.63
CA ARG A 65 -14.38 -19.09 9.10
C ARG A 65 -15.14 -20.39 9.20
N GLU A 66 -14.43 -21.50 9.09
CA GLU A 66 -15.01 -22.82 9.25
C GLU A 66 -15.30 -23.12 10.73
N LYS A 67 -16.25 -24.02 10.96
CA LYS A 67 -16.60 -24.46 12.32
C LYS A 67 -15.41 -25.04 13.08
N LEU A 68 -14.47 -25.66 12.38
CA LEU A 68 -13.31 -26.33 12.94
C LEU A 68 -12.02 -25.57 12.60
N PHE A 69 -11.22 -25.35 13.62
CA PHE A 69 -9.81 -24.96 13.52
C PHE A 69 -8.96 -26.01 14.22
N LEU A 70 -7.93 -26.45 13.57
CA LEU A 70 -6.97 -27.41 14.11
C LEU A 70 -5.55 -27.02 13.72
N LYS A 71 -4.64 -26.86 14.69
CA LYS A 71 -3.23 -26.59 14.44
C LYS A 71 -2.38 -27.54 15.28
N LEU A 72 -1.48 -28.24 14.63
CA LEU A 72 -0.49 -29.12 15.26
C LEU A 72 0.90 -28.53 14.99
N GLU A 73 1.66 -28.29 16.06
CA GLU A 73 3.00 -27.69 16.00
C GLU A 73 4.00 -28.60 16.69
N LYS A 74 5.17 -28.76 16.10
CA LYS A 74 6.33 -29.39 16.70
C LYS A 74 7.61 -28.78 16.17
N ASP A 75 8.41 -28.15 17.04
CA ASP A 75 9.66 -27.48 16.67
C ASP A 75 9.47 -26.52 15.47
N GLN A 76 10.06 -26.87 14.32
CA GLN A 76 10.03 -26.10 13.08
C GLN A 76 8.89 -26.49 12.12
N PHE A 77 8.04 -27.40 12.54
CA PHE A 77 6.93 -27.92 11.73
C PHE A 77 5.58 -27.48 12.29
N TYR A 78 4.67 -27.08 11.42
CA TYR A 78 3.25 -27.06 11.75
C TYR A 78 2.36 -27.56 10.61
N ALA A 79 1.21 -28.07 10.98
CA ALA A 79 0.09 -28.35 10.08
C ALA A 79 -1.18 -27.71 10.65
N LEU A 80 -1.93 -27.04 9.79
CA LEU A 80 -3.10 -26.25 10.14
C LEU A 80 -4.27 -26.62 9.24
N PHE A 81 -5.44 -26.79 9.83
CA PHE A 81 -6.74 -26.75 9.16
C PHE A 81 -7.55 -25.57 9.68
N GLY A 82 -7.94 -24.66 8.81
CA GLY A 82 -8.65 -23.41 9.12
C GLY A 82 -8.27 -22.30 8.17
N ASP A 83 -8.42 -21.06 8.60
CA ASP A 83 -7.99 -19.90 7.82
C ASP A 83 -6.48 -19.69 7.96
N PHE A 84 -5.83 -19.45 6.83
CA PHE A 84 -4.40 -19.19 6.77
C PHE A 84 -4.03 -18.23 5.64
N SER A 85 -2.93 -17.53 5.80
CA SER A 85 -2.25 -16.87 4.69
C SER A 85 -1.31 -17.87 4.02
N THR A 86 -1.33 -17.94 2.68
CA THR A 86 -0.41 -18.82 1.93
C THR A 86 1.04 -18.45 2.17
N GLY A 87 1.37 -17.14 2.26
CA GLY A 87 2.67 -16.65 2.72
C GLY A 87 3.85 -16.95 1.80
N LEU A 88 3.61 -17.25 0.53
CA LEU A 88 4.68 -17.43 -0.46
C LEU A 88 5.12 -16.06 -0.97
N SER A 89 5.94 -15.34 -0.20
CA SER A 89 6.37 -13.96 -0.48
C SER A 89 7.89 -13.79 -0.57
N GLY A 90 8.65 -14.89 -0.51
CA GLY A 90 10.13 -14.86 -0.56
C GLY A 90 10.69 -14.56 -1.95
N ASN A 91 9.92 -14.77 -2.99
CA ASN A 91 10.29 -14.60 -4.40
C ASN A 91 9.42 -13.52 -5.05
N GLU A 92 9.97 -12.83 -6.04
CA GLU A 92 9.28 -11.75 -6.73
C GLU A 92 8.34 -12.29 -7.82
N LEU A 93 8.83 -13.19 -8.67
CA LEU A 93 8.08 -13.72 -9.80
C LEU A 93 7.07 -14.81 -9.40
N SER A 94 7.31 -15.52 -8.32
CA SER A 94 6.42 -16.57 -7.81
C SER A 94 5.75 -16.22 -6.48
N THR A 95 5.64 -14.92 -6.17
CA THR A 95 4.92 -14.46 -4.98
C THR A 95 3.45 -14.86 -5.05
N TYR A 96 2.94 -15.37 -3.92
CA TYR A 96 1.52 -15.73 -3.79
C TYR A 96 1.09 -15.61 -2.33
N SER A 97 0.37 -14.55 -2.03
CA SER A 97 -0.04 -14.22 -0.68
C SER A 97 -1.54 -13.99 -0.61
N ARG A 98 -2.30 -15.08 -0.41
CA ARG A 98 -3.76 -15.09 -0.30
C ARG A 98 -4.20 -15.60 1.06
N SER A 99 -5.37 -15.16 1.49
CA SER A 99 -6.04 -15.69 2.68
C SER A 99 -7.05 -16.76 2.26
N LEU A 100 -6.77 -18.00 2.58
CA LEU A 100 -7.57 -19.17 2.18
C LEU A 100 -8.02 -19.95 3.42
N THR A 101 -9.10 -20.70 3.28
CA THR A 101 -9.53 -21.70 4.28
C THR A 101 -9.27 -23.09 3.75
N GLY A 102 -8.61 -23.93 4.54
CA GLY A 102 -8.24 -25.28 4.12
C GLY A 102 -7.10 -25.85 4.96
N ILE A 103 -6.18 -26.54 4.30
CA ILE A 103 -5.02 -27.17 4.94
C ILE A 103 -3.74 -26.42 4.52
N LYS A 104 -2.92 -26.04 5.50
CA LYS A 104 -1.56 -25.55 5.28
C LYS A 104 -0.58 -26.36 6.13
N SER A 105 0.59 -26.64 5.58
CA SER A 105 1.70 -27.21 6.31
C SER A 105 2.98 -26.47 5.99
N GLU A 106 3.82 -26.28 6.99
CA GLU A 106 5.09 -25.58 6.86
C GLU A 106 6.15 -26.28 7.70
N TYR A 107 7.34 -26.40 7.13
CA TYR A 107 8.53 -26.91 7.79
C TYR A 107 9.72 -26.01 7.44
N LYS A 108 10.44 -25.52 8.44
CA LYS A 108 11.62 -24.66 8.30
C LYS A 108 12.83 -25.33 8.93
N GLY A 109 13.41 -26.27 8.20
CA GLY A 109 14.65 -26.94 8.63
C GLY A 109 15.90 -26.26 8.09
N GLU A 110 17.05 -26.69 8.59
CA GLU A 110 18.36 -26.15 8.18
C GLU A 110 18.70 -26.52 6.72
N VAL A 111 18.30 -27.70 6.27
CA VAL A 111 18.63 -28.24 4.93
C VAL A 111 17.47 -28.12 3.96
N PHE A 112 16.24 -28.26 4.46
CA PHE A 112 15.02 -28.19 3.66
C PHE A 112 14.01 -27.27 4.29
N GLU A 113 13.36 -26.47 3.46
CA GLU A 113 12.16 -25.74 3.82
C GLU A 113 11.01 -26.18 2.91
N PHE A 114 9.84 -26.27 3.48
CA PHE A 114 8.64 -26.64 2.77
C PHE A 114 7.46 -25.81 3.26
N THR A 115 6.72 -25.25 2.34
CA THR A 115 5.40 -24.64 2.57
C THR A 115 4.45 -25.21 1.54
N GLY A 116 3.34 -25.79 1.97
CA GLY A 116 2.33 -26.34 1.09
C GLY A 116 0.93 -26.04 1.60
N PHE A 117 0.00 -25.83 0.69
CA PHE A 117 -1.39 -25.59 1.03
C PHE A 117 -2.35 -26.19 0.01
N VAL A 118 -3.54 -26.52 0.48
CA VAL A 118 -4.69 -26.95 -0.33
C VAL A 118 -5.94 -26.31 0.25
N SER A 119 -6.71 -25.67 -0.61
CA SER A 119 -7.97 -25.02 -0.27
C SER A 119 -9.01 -25.29 -1.36
N GLU A 120 -10.23 -25.49 -0.95
CA GLU A 120 -11.36 -25.58 -1.86
C GLU A 120 -12.19 -24.30 -1.71
N ALA A 121 -11.93 -23.32 -2.58
CA ALA A 121 -12.48 -21.99 -2.49
C ALA A 121 -12.87 -21.43 -3.86
N ASN A 122 -13.83 -20.53 -3.85
CA ASN A 122 -14.21 -19.74 -5.03
C ASN A 122 -14.03 -18.27 -4.71
N GLN A 123 -12.77 -17.83 -4.63
CA GLN A 123 -12.38 -16.50 -4.20
C GLN A 123 -11.70 -15.75 -5.33
N ALA A 124 -11.96 -14.45 -5.45
CA ALA A 124 -11.30 -13.57 -6.40
C ALA A 124 -10.49 -12.51 -5.65
N PHE A 125 -9.21 -12.37 -6.01
CA PHE A 125 -8.37 -11.31 -5.47
C PHE A 125 -8.70 -9.97 -6.14
N VAL A 126 -8.81 -8.91 -5.33
CA VAL A 126 -9.03 -7.53 -5.76
C VAL A 126 -8.06 -6.61 -5.04
N LYS A 127 -7.58 -5.60 -5.75
CA LYS A 127 -6.78 -4.51 -5.20
C LYS A 127 -7.45 -3.18 -5.48
N ASP A 128 -7.60 -2.39 -4.43
CA ASP A 128 -8.10 -1.02 -4.50
C ASP A 128 -7.07 -0.01 -4.04
N GLU A 129 -7.04 1.12 -4.70
CA GLU A 129 -6.25 2.28 -4.31
C GLU A 129 -7.19 3.47 -4.17
N ILE A 130 -7.33 3.97 -2.95
CA ILE A 130 -8.27 5.04 -2.60
C ILE A 130 -7.47 6.21 -2.04
N ARG A 131 -7.76 7.42 -2.47
CA ARG A 131 -7.13 8.62 -1.93
C ARG A 131 -7.66 8.91 -0.53
N GLY A 132 -6.77 9.35 0.38
CA GLY A 132 -7.19 9.95 1.64
C GLY A 132 -8.03 11.20 1.38
N ASP A 133 -9.11 11.38 2.13
CA ASP A 133 -10.09 12.46 1.94
C ASP A 133 -10.29 13.32 3.20
N GLY A 134 -9.38 13.20 4.18
CA GLY A 134 -9.42 13.95 5.42
C GLY A 134 -10.36 13.38 6.47
N THR A 135 -11.07 12.28 6.18
CA THR A 135 -11.98 11.60 7.12
C THR A 135 -11.43 10.26 7.58
N SER A 136 -12.03 9.70 8.63
CA SER A 136 -11.83 8.30 9.02
C SER A 136 -12.60 7.29 8.15
N GLY A 137 -13.52 7.72 7.33
CA GLY A 137 -14.39 6.90 6.45
C GLY A 137 -15.74 7.58 6.23
N ILE A 138 -16.69 7.01 5.53
CA ILE A 138 -16.69 5.66 4.95
C ILE A 138 -15.84 5.63 3.67
N TYR A 139 -14.84 4.76 3.60
CA TYR A 139 -14.16 4.45 2.35
C TYR A 139 -14.80 3.21 1.75
N ARG A 140 -15.24 3.31 0.49
CA ARG A 140 -15.90 2.21 -0.23
C ARG A 140 -14.90 1.48 -1.08
N LEU A 141 -14.87 0.17 -0.95
CA LEU A 141 -14.17 -0.70 -1.87
C LEU A 141 -14.98 -0.84 -3.18
N LYS A 142 -14.31 -1.16 -4.27
CA LYS A 142 -14.96 -1.39 -5.57
C LYS A 142 -15.94 -2.55 -5.56
N ALA A 143 -15.80 -3.47 -4.63
CA ALA A 143 -16.63 -4.64 -4.51
C ALA A 143 -17.15 -4.84 -3.09
N ASN A 144 -18.35 -5.42 -3.01
CA ASN A 144 -19.01 -5.85 -1.78
C ASN A 144 -18.69 -7.33 -1.49
N ASP A 145 -19.21 -7.87 -0.39
CA ASP A 145 -19.03 -9.26 0.01
C ASP A 145 -17.56 -9.68 0.10
N VAL A 146 -16.79 -8.80 0.73
CA VAL A 146 -15.37 -9.03 1.00
C VAL A 146 -15.21 -10.20 1.94
N LEU A 147 -14.29 -11.08 1.63
CA LEU A 147 -14.01 -12.25 2.43
C LEU A 147 -13.39 -11.85 3.78
N ILE A 148 -13.99 -12.34 4.87
CA ILE A 148 -13.56 -12.00 6.24
C ILE A 148 -12.10 -12.38 6.47
N ASN A 149 -11.29 -11.45 7.03
CA ASN A 149 -9.86 -11.58 7.29
C ASN A 149 -8.99 -11.76 6.04
N SER A 150 -9.49 -11.44 4.86
CA SER A 150 -8.68 -11.49 3.63
C SER A 150 -7.97 -10.18 3.35
N GLU A 151 -8.45 -9.09 3.93
CA GLU A 151 -7.94 -7.76 3.66
C GLU A 151 -6.53 -7.55 4.24
N LYS A 152 -5.73 -6.82 3.46
CA LYS A 152 -4.46 -6.23 3.87
C LYS A 152 -4.50 -4.78 3.49
N ILE A 153 -4.38 -3.93 4.47
CA ILE A 153 -4.51 -2.48 4.29
C ILE A 153 -3.19 -1.82 4.64
N ARG A 154 -2.72 -0.96 3.74
CA ARG A 154 -1.57 -0.12 3.97
C ARG A 154 -1.85 1.31 3.53
N ILE A 155 -1.27 2.25 4.23
CA ILE A 155 -1.27 3.66 3.86
C ILE A 155 0.07 3.94 3.18
N GLU A 156 0.01 4.36 1.92
CA GLU A 156 1.18 4.74 1.12
C GLU A 156 1.21 6.25 0.94
N THR A 157 2.31 6.87 1.28
CA THR A 157 2.62 8.23 0.88
C THR A 157 3.50 8.15 -0.36
N ARG A 158 3.08 8.72 -1.47
CA ARG A 158 3.79 8.65 -2.75
C ARG A 158 4.39 9.99 -3.12
N ASP A 159 5.53 9.97 -3.81
CA ASP A 159 6.18 11.19 -4.27
C ASP A 159 5.24 11.97 -5.19
N ARG A 160 5.10 13.27 -4.93
CA ARG A 160 4.18 14.15 -5.66
C ARG A 160 4.57 14.39 -7.13
N PHE A 161 5.81 14.12 -7.48
CA PHE A 161 6.32 14.29 -8.85
C PHE A 161 6.44 12.96 -9.59
N HIS A 162 6.66 11.89 -8.82
CA HIS A 162 6.85 10.54 -9.33
C HIS A 162 6.01 9.59 -8.50
N SER A 163 4.73 9.51 -8.78
CA SER A 163 3.74 8.73 -8.00
C SER A 163 4.04 7.22 -7.93
N GLN A 164 4.90 6.71 -8.81
CA GLN A 164 5.43 5.35 -8.73
C GLN A 164 6.41 5.15 -7.57
N ASN A 165 7.01 6.25 -7.05
CA ASN A 165 7.92 6.18 -5.93
C ASN A 165 7.15 6.30 -4.61
N ILE A 166 7.19 5.25 -3.82
CA ILE A 166 6.59 5.23 -2.49
C ILE A 166 7.60 5.81 -1.50
N VAL A 167 7.23 6.93 -0.87
CA VAL A 167 8.05 7.64 0.13
C VAL A 167 7.97 6.92 1.47
N THR A 168 6.76 6.56 1.88
CA THR A 168 6.51 5.80 3.11
C THR A 168 5.37 4.82 2.94
N THR A 169 5.47 3.69 3.65
CA THR A 169 4.40 2.70 3.76
C THR A 169 4.14 2.44 5.24
N ARG A 170 2.87 2.41 5.64
CA ARG A 170 2.42 2.01 6.97
C ARG A 170 1.39 0.91 6.86
N GLU A 171 1.73 -0.29 7.31
CA GLU A 171 0.78 -1.39 7.44
C GLU A 171 -0.24 -1.08 8.53
N MET A 172 -1.51 -1.38 8.25
CA MET A 172 -2.62 -1.12 9.14
C MET A 172 -3.11 -2.42 9.77
N SER A 173 -3.38 -2.36 11.07
CA SER A 173 -3.86 -3.50 11.83
C SER A 173 -5.36 -3.38 12.09
N ARG A 174 -6.10 -4.45 11.78
CA ARG A 174 -7.54 -4.53 12.07
C ARG A 174 -7.79 -4.35 13.57
N TYR A 175 -8.88 -3.67 13.91
CA TYR A 175 -9.31 -3.25 15.24
C TYR A 175 -8.40 -2.22 15.93
N VAL A 176 -7.13 -2.15 15.61
CA VAL A 176 -6.21 -1.13 16.13
C VAL A 176 -6.31 0.15 15.32
N ASP A 177 -6.15 0.04 13.99
CA ASP A 177 -6.10 1.18 13.09
C ASP A 177 -7.42 1.37 12.31
N TYR A 178 -8.15 0.28 12.01
CA TYR A 178 -9.38 0.32 11.22
C TYR A 178 -10.40 -0.74 11.61
N ASN A 179 -11.63 -0.54 11.17
CA ASN A 179 -12.70 -1.53 11.09
C ASN A 179 -13.13 -1.69 9.63
N ILE A 180 -13.67 -2.86 9.29
CA ILE A 180 -14.19 -3.16 7.96
C ILE A 180 -15.59 -3.79 8.10
N ASP A 181 -16.53 -3.32 7.28
CA ASP A 181 -17.77 -4.04 7.01
C ASP A 181 -17.58 -4.86 5.74
N TYR A 182 -17.46 -6.16 5.91
CA TYR A 182 -17.18 -7.09 4.82
C TYR A 182 -18.33 -7.22 3.83
N ALA A 183 -19.58 -7.15 4.30
CA ALA A 183 -20.76 -7.28 3.44
C ALA A 183 -20.94 -6.02 2.58
N ALA A 184 -20.78 -4.85 3.18
CA ALA A 184 -20.91 -3.59 2.47
C ALA A 184 -19.64 -3.19 1.70
N GLY A 185 -18.50 -3.83 1.94
CA GLY A 185 -17.20 -3.46 1.37
C GLY A 185 -16.78 -2.06 1.82
N THR A 186 -16.96 -1.72 3.11
CA THR A 186 -16.63 -0.39 3.61
C THR A 186 -15.60 -0.41 4.72
N LEU A 187 -14.71 0.60 4.71
CA LEU A 187 -13.65 0.76 5.68
C LEU A 187 -13.87 2.01 6.54
N PHE A 188 -13.54 1.88 7.80
CA PHE A 188 -13.55 2.96 8.76
C PHE A 188 -12.27 2.94 9.60
N PHE A 189 -11.45 3.99 9.49
CA PHE A 189 -10.21 4.13 10.24
C PHE A 189 -10.46 4.74 11.62
N LYS A 190 -9.56 4.46 12.55
CA LYS A 190 -9.60 5.05 13.89
C LYS A 190 -9.15 6.51 13.91
N GLU A 191 -8.34 6.89 12.93
CA GLU A 191 -7.84 8.25 12.71
C GLU A 191 -8.16 8.71 11.29
N PRO A 192 -8.42 10.00 11.05
CA PRO A 192 -8.62 10.54 9.73
C PRO A 192 -7.40 10.32 8.82
N ILE A 193 -7.64 9.92 7.59
CA ILE A 193 -6.61 9.74 6.57
C ILE A 193 -6.59 10.99 5.70
N PHE A 194 -5.63 11.87 5.96
CA PHE A 194 -5.49 13.13 5.22
C PHE A 194 -5.06 12.89 3.78
N SER A 195 -5.44 13.81 2.90
CA SER A 195 -5.17 13.73 1.48
C SER A 195 -3.69 13.87 1.11
N GLN A 196 -2.90 14.50 1.99
CA GLN A 196 -1.46 14.72 1.82
C GLN A 196 -0.70 14.75 3.13
N ASP A 197 0.62 14.51 3.06
CA ASP A 197 1.54 14.66 4.17
C ASP A 197 2.06 16.11 4.32
N THR A 198 2.94 16.35 5.29
CA THR A 198 3.57 17.66 5.55
C THR A 198 4.54 18.11 4.46
N ALA A 199 4.96 17.22 3.58
CA ALA A 199 5.78 17.51 2.40
C ALA A 199 4.94 17.66 1.13
N PHE A 200 3.61 17.71 1.27
CA PHE A 200 2.62 17.78 0.18
C PHE A 200 2.57 16.54 -0.71
N ASN A 201 3.08 15.43 -0.22
CA ASN A 201 2.98 14.18 -0.93
C ASN A 201 1.60 13.56 -0.76
N PRO A 202 1.03 13.01 -1.81
CA PRO A 202 -0.28 12.38 -1.76
C PRO A 202 -0.29 11.11 -0.90
N VAL A 203 -1.38 10.92 -0.16
CA VAL A 203 -1.60 9.76 0.69
C VAL A 203 -2.68 8.87 0.11
N PHE A 204 -2.39 7.57 -0.02
CA PHE A 204 -3.29 6.55 -0.55
C PHE A 204 -3.55 5.45 0.47
N ILE A 205 -4.77 4.97 0.46
CA ILE A 205 -5.22 3.75 1.12
C ILE A 205 -5.16 2.64 0.08
N VAL A 206 -4.26 1.69 0.26
CA VAL A 206 -4.12 0.54 -0.63
C VAL A 206 -4.69 -0.68 0.08
N VAL A 207 -5.66 -1.32 -0.53
CA VAL A 207 -6.40 -2.46 0.04
C VAL A 207 -6.29 -3.64 -0.91
N ASP A 208 -5.63 -4.67 -0.46
CA ASP A 208 -5.62 -5.99 -1.11
C ASP A 208 -6.63 -6.87 -0.38
N TYR A 209 -7.60 -7.45 -1.07
CA TYR A 209 -8.66 -8.25 -0.45
C TYR A 209 -9.21 -9.31 -1.40
N GLU A 210 -10.02 -10.21 -0.86
CA GLU A 210 -10.66 -11.27 -1.61
C GLU A 210 -12.18 -11.17 -1.53
N LEU A 211 -12.83 -11.56 -2.61
CA LEU A 211 -14.28 -11.65 -2.69
C LEU A 211 -14.74 -13.07 -2.56
N GLU A 212 -15.89 -13.28 -1.93
CA GLU A 212 -16.58 -14.55 -2.00
C GLU A 212 -17.19 -14.71 -3.40
N GLY A 213 -16.74 -15.72 -4.15
CA GLY A 213 -17.23 -15.98 -5.49
C GLY A 213 -18.63 -16.59 -5.50
N ILE A 214 -19.43 -16.25 -6.51
CA ILE A 214 -20.72 -16.90 -6.77
C ILE A 214 -20.44 -18.16 -7.60
N GLY A 215 -20.72 -19.36 -7.06
CA GLY A 215 -20.60 -20.62 -7.81
C GLY A 215 -19.97 -21.76 -7.02
N GLN A 216 -19.55 -22.82 -7.72
CA GLN A 216 -18.92 -24.00 -7.09
C GLN A 216 -17.49 -23.68 -6.65
N ASN A 217 -17.12 -24.15 -5.47
CA ASN A 217 -15.75 -24.12 -4.99
C ASN A 217 -14.80 -24.77 -6.01
N LYS A 218 -13.63 -24.20 -6.15
CA LYS A 218 -12.55 -24.68 -7.01
C LYS A 218 -11.32 -24.99 -6.17
N LEU A 219 -10.55 -25.94 -6.64
CA LEU A 219 -9.29 -26.30 -6.00
C LEU A 219 -8.26 -25.19 -6.20
N ASN A 220 -7.74 -24.68 -5.08
CA ASN A 220 -6.57 -23.82 -4.99
C ASN A 220 -5.51 -24.58 -4.21
N ALA A 221 -4.39 -24.85 -4.81
CA ALA A 221 -3.31 -25.59 -4.19
C ALA A 221 -1.96 -25.05 -4.63
N GLY A 222 -0.99 -25.16 -3.77
CA GLY A 222 0.36 -24.74 -4.12
C GLY A 222 1.33 -24.92 -2.98
N GLY A 223 2.56 -24.56 -3.25
CA GLY A 223 3.60 -24.58 -2.26
C GLY A 223 4.96 -24.29 -2.85
N ARG A 224 5.92 -24.15 -1.96
CA ARG A 224 7.34 -23.99 -2.27
C ARG A 224 8.14 -25.03 -1.49
N VAL A 225 9.10 -25.64 -2.15
CA VAL A 225 10.15 -26.44 -1.52
C VAL A 225 11.49 -25.75 -1.79
N ALA A 226 12.26 -25.55 -0.75
CA ALA A 226 13.61 -25.03 -0.86
C ALA A 226 14.60 -26.03 -0.28
N TYR A 227 15.72 -26.16 -0.96
CA TYR A 227 16.87 -26.98 -0.55
C TYR A 227 18.08 -26.09 -0.30
N LYS A 228 18.67 -26.21 0.87
CA LYS A 228 19.86 -25.48 1.30
C LYS A 228 21.03 -26.46 1.41
N PRO A 229 21.83 -26.67 0.34
CA PRO A 229 22.98 -27.56 0.36
C PRO A 229 24.06 -27.11 1.36
N ASN A 230 24.11 -25.81 1.64
CA ASN A 230 24.97 -25.17 2.63
C ASN A 230 24.37 -23.80 3.01
N GLU A 231 24.99 -23.10 3.94
CA GLU A 231 24.54 -21.77 4.41
C GLU A 231 24.56 -20.70 3.31
N ALA A 232 25.36 -20.88 2.26
CA ALA A 232 25.51 -19.93 1.17
C ALA A 232 24.51 -20.11 0.03
N ALA A 233 23.86 -21.27 -0.09
CA ALA A 233 23.04 -21.61 -1.26
C ALA A 233 21.63 -22.05 -0.85
N GLU A 234 20.63 -21.50 -1.52
CA GLU A 234 19.25 -21.93 -1.45
C GLU A 234 18.69 -22.08 -2.87
N ILE A 235 18.08 -23.22 -3.15
CA ILE A 235 17.43 -23.53 -4.43
C ILE A 235 15.96 -23.84 -4.13
N GLY A 236 15.05 -23.15 -4.77
CA GLY A 236 13.62 -23.30 -4.55
C GLY A 236 12.83 -23.65 -5.81
N VAL A 237 11.73 -24.33 -5.61
CA VAL A 237 10.71 -24.57 -6.64
C VAL A 237 9.34 -24.24 -6.05
N THR A 238 8.56 -23.46 -6.77
CA THR A 238 7.21 -23.04 -6.41
C THR A 238 6.23 -23.53 -7.45
N LEU A 239 5.14 -24.14 -7.01
CA LEU A 239 4.02 -24.55 -7.85
C LEU A 239 2.72 -23.99 -7.25
N ILE A 240 1.91 -23.34 -8.09
CA ILE A 240 0.61 -22.77 -7.70
C ILE A 240 -0.42 -23.18 -8.75
N THR A 241 -1.57 -23.60 -8.27
CA THR A 241 -2.75 -23.85 -9.09
C THR A 241 -3.92 -23.10 -8.48
N GLU A 242 -4.60 -22.31 -9.27
CA GLU A 242 -5.71 -21.46 -8.84
C GLU A 242 -6.94 -21.70 -9.69
N GLY A 243 -8.05 -22.02 -9.04
CA GLY A 243 -9.37 -22.06 -9.64
C GLY A 243 -10.24 -20.93 -9.10
N VAL A 244 -10.72 -20.06 -9.99
CA VAL A 244 -11.72 -19.03 -9.70
C VAL A 244 -12.86 -19.21 -10.70
N GLN A 245 -14.03 -18.67 -10.42
CA GLN A 245 -15.19 -18.81 -11.30
C GLN A 245 -14.85 -18.39 -12.74
N GLY A 246 -14.97 -19.33 -13.68
CA GLY A 246 -14.68 -19.11 -15.10
C GLY A 246 -13.19 -18.99 -15.46
N ARG A 247 -12.27 -18.98 -14.46
CA ARG A 247 -10.84 -18.90 -14.67
C ARG A 247 -10.11 -20.08 -14.03
N LYS A 248 -9.17 -20.66 -14.77
CA LYS A 248 -8.15 -21.57 -14.23
C LYS A 248 -6.80 -20.96 -14.48
N ALA A 249 -5.95 -20.96 -13.48
CA ALA A 249 -4.62 -20.40 -13.62
C ALA A 249 -3.60 -21.28 -12.88
N GLY A 250 -2.37 -21.28 -13.35
CA GLY A 250 -1.26 -21.98 -12.73
C GLY A 250 0.04 -21.22 -12.93
N LEU A 251 0.95 -21.38 -12.00
CA LEU A 251 2.29 -20.82 -12.04
C LEU A 251 3.28 -21.87 -11.56
N LEU A 252 4.38 -22.01 -12.30
CA LEU A 252 5.55 -22.78 -11.94
C LEU A 252 6.74 -21.83 -11.88
N GLY A 253 7.41 -21.78 -10.72
CA GLY A 253 8.60 -20.97 -10.48
C GLY A 253 9.78 -21.80 -10.00
N SER A 254 10.98 -21.35 -10.31
CA SER A 254 12.23 -21.85 -9.72
C SER A 254 13.10 -20.66 -9.34
N ASP A 255 13.82 -20.78 -8.25
CA ASP A 255 14.67 -19.73 -7.71
C ASP A 255 15.98 -20.29 -7.18
N LEU A 256 17.01 -19.46 -7.27
CA LEU A 256 18.30 -19.68 -6.67
C LEU A 256 18.74 -18.41 -5.97
N LYS A 257 19.15 -18.55 -4.72
CA LYS A 257 19.87 -17.55 -3.95
C LYS A 257 21.23 -18.10 -3.59
N TYR A 258 22.29 -17.38 -3.94
CA TYR A 258 23.65 -17.83 -3.70
C TYR A 258 24.52 -16.69 -3.17
N GLN A 259 25.02 -16.85 -1.96
CA GLN A 259 25.97 -15.95 -1.32
C GLN A 259 27.38 -16.35 -1.75
N ILE A 260 27.98 -15.60 -2.70
CA ILE A 260 29.33 -15.86 -3.18
C ILE A 260 30.36 -15.62 -2.07
N ASN A 261 30.16 -14.55 -1.31
CA ASN A 261 30.92 -14.18 -0.12
C ASN A 261 30.07 -13.23 0.74
N ASP A 262 30.55 -12.78 1.88
CA ASP A 262 29.81 -11.94 2.84
C ASP A 262 29.24 -10.66 2.23
N ASN A 263 29.80 -10.21 1.12
CA ASN A 263 29.46 -8.95 0.45
C ASN A 263 28.71 -9.14 -0.88
N THR A 264 28.65 -10.35 -1.43
CA THR A 264 28.15 -10.57 -2.80
C THR A 264 27.13 -11.69 -2.84
N GLU A 265 25.94 -11.34 -3.29
CA GLU A 265 24.81 -12.28 -3.46
C GLU A 265 24.38 -12.32 -4.93
N VAL A 266 24.05 -13.51 -5.39
CA VAL A 266 23.38 -13.75 -6.68
C VAL A 266 21.98 -14.28 -6.40
N ARG A 267 21.01 -13.72 -7.09
CA ARG A 267 19.61 -14.15 -7.06
C ARG A 267 19.12 -14.37 -8.49
N THR A 268 18.50 -15.52 -8.73
CA THR A 268 17.84 -15.78 -10.00
C THR A 268 16.46 -16.35 -9.76
N GLU A 269 15.52 -15.95 -10.58
CA GLU A 269 14.16 -16.48 -10.59
C GLU A 269 13.72 -16.72 -12.04
N PHE A 270 13.05 -17.83 -12.29
CA PHE A 270 12.35 -18.14 -13.53
C PHE A 270 10.94 -18.58 -13.21
N ALA A 271 9.97 -18.05 -13.92
CA ALA A 271 8.60 -18.44 -13.73
C ALA A 271 7.83 -18.50 -15.04
N ALA A 272 6.89 -19.45 -15.12
CA ALA A 272 5.95 -19.61 -16.20
C ALA A 272 4.53 -19.61 -15.63
N SER A 273 3.62 -18.89 -16.24
CA SER A 273 2.22 -18.87 -15.88
C SER A 273 1.33 -19.20 -17.06
N ARG A 274 0.16 -19.77 -16.74
CA ARG A 274 -0.93 -20.02 -17.69
C ARG A 274 -2.25 -19.67 -17.03
N SER A 275 -3.09 -18.97 -17.75
CA SER A 275 -4.43 -18.58 -17.33
C SER A 275 -5.42 -18.91 -18.45
N GLU A 276 -6.55 -19.52 -18.12
CA GLU A 276 -7.68 -19.78 -19.02
C GLU A 276 -8.91 -19.03 -18.52
N PHE A 277 -9.49 -18.17 -19.34
CA PHE A 277 -10.72 -17.43 -19.04
C PHE A 277 -11.61 -17.38 -20.27
N GLY A 278 -12.89 -17.76 -20.12
CA GLY A 278 -13.85 -17.71 -21.23
C GLY A 278 -13.52 -18.59 -22.44
N GLY A 279 -12.63 -19.59 -22.30
CA GLY A 279 -12.15 -20.45 -23.38
C GLY A 279 -10.88 -19.94 -24.06
N GLU A 280 -10.40 -18.74 -23.72
CA GLU A 280 -9.11 -18.21 -24.15
C GLU A 280 -8.01 -18.59 -23.15
N SER A 281 -6.84 -18.94 -23.67
CA SER A 281 -5.67 -19.29 -22.86
C SER A 281 -4.55 -18.29 -23.10
N THR A 282 -4.10 -17.66 -22.00
CA THR A 282 -2.94 -16.77 -21.99
C THR A 282 -1.80 -17.46 -21.26
N THR A 283 -0.61 -17.43 -21.83
CA THR A 283 0.63 -17.91 -21.21
C THR A 283 1.63 -16.77 -21.13
N GLY A 284 2.50 -16.80 -20.14
CA GLY A 284 3.57 -15.82 -20.01
C GLY A 284 4.76 -16.39 -19.26
N LEU A 285 5.93 -15.92 -19.63
CA LEU A 285 7.21 -16.23 -19.00
C LEU A 285 7.74 -14.99 -18.29
N ALA A 286 8.50 -15.21 -17.22
CA ALA A 286 9.28 -14.17 -16.57
C ALA A 286 10.61 -14.72 -16.07
N ALA A 287 11.63 -13.87 -16.09
CA ALA A 287 12.98 -14.17 -15.64
C ALA A 287 13.57 -12.97 -14.89
N LEU A 288 14.27 -13.25 -13.81
CA LEU A 288 15.03 -12.31 -13.01
C LEU A 288 16.40 -12.90 -12.74
N ALA A 289 17.47 -12.13 -12.98
CA ALA A 289 18.81 -12.47 -12.55
C ALA A 289 19.46 -11.19 -12.00
N GLU A 290 19.94 -11.24 -10.77
CA GLU A 290 20.56 -10.13 -10.09
C GLU A 290 21.84 -10.58 -9.41
N ILE A 291 22.86 -9.74 -9.48
CA ILE A 291 24.07 -9.83 -8.67
C ILE A 291 24.22 -8.53 -7.88
N THR A 292 24.25 -8.61 -6.57
CA THR A 292 24.41 -7.47 -5.70
C THR A 292 25.70 -7.59 -4.92
N HIS A 293 26.51 -6.55 -4.93
CA HIS A 293 27.72 -6.43 -4.13
C HIS A 293 27.60 -5.23 -3.19
N ARG A 294 27.84 -5.45 -1.90
CA ARG A 294 27.86 -4.41 -0.85
C ARG A 294 29.12 -4.52 -0.02
N SER A 295 29.95 -3.51 -0.11
CA SER A 295 31.11 -3.34 0.75
C SER A 295 31.06 -1.97 1.44
N GLU A 296 32.06 -1.64 2.23
CA GLU A 296 32.10 -0.38 2.98
C GLU A 296 31.94 0.86 2.06
N ASN A 297 32.57 0.81 0.87
CA ASN A 297 32.62 1.96 -0.05
C ASN A 297 31.88 1.72 -1.37
N LEU A 298 31.48 0.49 -1.68
CA LEU A 298 30.87 0.17 -2.98
C LEU A 298 29.58 -0.62 -2.78
N GLU A 299 28.49 -0.06 -3.30
CA GLU A 299 27.26 -0.80 -3.58
C GLU A 299 27.10 -0.89 -5.11
N ALA A 300 27.01 -2.09 -5.64
CA ALA A 300 26.86 -2.33 -7.07
C ALA A 300 25.84 -3.45 -7.28
N LYS A 301 24.99 -3.27 -8.29
CA LYS A 301 23.96 -4.22 -8.68
C LYS A 301 23.97 -4.37 -10.21
N GLY A 302 24.12 -5.58 -10.70
CA GLY A 302 23.85 -5.93 -12.08
C GLY A 302 22.57 -6.73 -12.17
N TYR A 303 21.73 -6.47 -13.15
CA TYR A 303 20.44 -7.13 -13.26
C TYR A 303 20.00 -7.38 -14.69
N MET A 304 19.22 -8.45 -14.86
CA MET A 304 18.40 -8.75 -16.03
C MET A 304 17.01 -9.12 -15.54
N ARG A 305 16.01 -8.44 -16.06
CA ARG A 305 14.59 -8.63 -15.70
C ARG A 305 13.79 -8.71 -16.99
N GLU A 306 12.93 -9.69 -17.10
CA GLU A 306 12.04 -9.86 -18.24
C GLU A 306 10.70 -10.38 -17.75
N GLN A 307 9.62 -9.76 -18.22
CA GLN A 307 8.28 -10.20 -17.94
C GLN A 307 7.40 -10.04 -19.17
N GLU A 308 6.89 -11.13 -19.72
CA GLU A 308 5.92 -11.08 -20.81
C GLU A 308 4.58 -10.50 -20.37
N GLY A 309 3.86 -9.83 -21.29
CA GLY A 309 2.59 -9.15 -20.98
C GLY A 309 1.45 -10.06 -20.50
N GLY A 310 1.56 -11.37 -20.72
CA GLY A 310 0.59 -12.38 -20.25
C GLY A 310 1.00 -13.10 -18.96
N PHE A 311 2.11 -12.72 -18.36
CA PHE A 311 2.64 -13.39 -17.17
C PHE A 311 1.89 -13.00 -15.88
N GLY A 312 1.71 -13.98 -15.00
CA GLY A 312 1.31 -13.81 -13.62
C GLY A 312 -0.11 -14.26 -13.31
N LEU A 313 -0.42 -14.27 -12.02
CA LEU A 313 -1.72 -14.63 -11.44
C LEU A 313 -2.47 -13.40 -10.91
N GLY A 314 -1.95 -12.19 -11.14
CA GLY A 314 -2.52 -10.91 -10.68
C GLY A 314 -1.91 -10.39 -9.38
N GLN A 315 -1.00 -11.11 -8.74
CA GLN A 315 -0.29 -10.69 -7.52
C GLN A 315 1.16 -10.26 -7.79
N GLN A 316 1.70 -10.61 -8.94
CA GLN A 316 3.02 -10.17 -9.38
C GLN A 316 2.99 -8.68 -9.75
N SER A 317 4.13 -8.02 -9.64
CA SER A 317 4.24 -6.62 -10.07
C SER A 317 3.91 -6.49 -11.56
N GLY A 318 2.97 -5.62 -11.89
CA GLY A 318 2.65 -5.29 -13.29
C GLY A 318 3.54 -4.18 -13.88
N ALA A 319 4.43 -3.59 -13.09
CA ALA A 319 5.23 -2.43 -13.50
C ALA A 319 6.19 -2.74 -14.66
N GLU A 320 6.65 -3.99 -14.78
CA GLU A 320 7.57 -4.46 -15.82
C GLU A 320 6.90 -5.40 -16.84
N SER A 321 5.57 -5.46 -16.83
CA SER A 321 4.81 -6.31 -17.75
C SER A 321 5.01 -5.88 -19.20
N GLY A 322 5.39 -6.82 -20.06
CA GLY A 322 5.70 -6.58 -21.48
C GLY A 322 7.08 -5.96 -21.71
N THR A 323 8.00 -6.02 -20.73
CA THR A 323 9.33 -5.42 -20.88
C THR A 323 10.47 -6.39 -20.54
N ARG A 324 11.63 -6.12 -21.13
CA ARG A 324 12.93 -6.68 -20.76
C ARG A 324 13.85 -5.55 -20.39
N LYS A 325 14.46 -5.61 -19.19
CA LYS A 325 15.41 -4.62 -18.72
C LYS A 325 16.71 -5.29 -18.30
N ILE A 326 17.83 -4.84 -18.87
CA ILE A 326 19.17 -5.32 -18.54
C ILE A 326 20.00 -4.10 -18.16
N GLY A 327 20.66 -4.13 -17.02
CA GLY A 327 21.41 -2.96 -16.57
C GLY A 327 22.34 -3.25 -15.42
N ALA A 328 23.04 -2.18 -15.03
CA ALA A 328 23.86 -2.14 -13.85
C ALA A 328 23.79 -0.76 -13.20
N GLU A 329 23.73 -0.75 -11.90
CA GLU A 329 23.75 0.45 -11.06
C GLU A 329 24.86 0.34 -10.02
N SER A 330 25.50 1.46 -9.68
CA SER A 330 26.55 1.48 -8.67
C SER A 330 26.60 2.80 -7.93
N THR A 331 26.98 2.72 -6.65
CA THR A 331 27.32 3.88 -5.81
C THR A 331 28.66 3.61 -5.15
N TYR A 332 29.63 4.47 -5.40
CA TYR A 332 30.96 4.40 -4.80
C TYR A 332 31.21 5.59 -3.87
N GLY A 333 31.39 5.31 -2.59
CA GLY A 333 31.80 6.30 -1.58
C GLY A 333 33.28 6.62 -1.73
N VAL A 334 33.59 7.80 -2.26
CA VAL A 334 34.97 8.28 -2.40
C VAL A 334 35.51 8.78 -1.06
N THR A 335 34.66 9.47 -0.30
CA THR A 335 34.85 9.88 1.07
C THR A 335 33.57 9.74 1.85
N GLN A 336 33.55 10.07 3.15
CA GLN A 336 32.32 10.11 3.94
C GLN A 336 31.27 11.09 3.38
N ASP A 337 31.75 12.13 2.68
CA ASP A 337 30.91 13.22 2.18
C ASP A 337 30.68 13.15 0.67
N MET A 338 31.45 12.32 -0.06
CA MET A 338 31.43 12.30 -1.53
C MET A 338 31.17 10.90 -2.05
N SER A 339 30.20 10.77 -2.95
CA SER A 339 29.92 9.54 -3.67
C SER A 339 29.80 9.77 -5.19
N ILE A 340 30.11 8.72 -5.93
CA ILE A 340 29.92 8.65 -7.38
C ILE A 340 28.84 7.61 -7.64
N THR A 341 27.86 7.95 -8.47
CA THR A 341 26.80 7.04 -8.92
C THR A 341 26.94 6.76 -10.40
N GLY A 342 26.65 5.54 -10.80
CA GLY A 342 26.61 5.14 -12.20
C GLY A 342 25.37 4.26 -12.41
N ASP A 343 24.67 4.49 -13.51
CA ASP A 343 23.52 3.71 -13.93
C ASP A 343 23.56 3.51 -15.46
N VAL A 344 23.42 2.28 -15.92
CA VAL A 344 23.33 1.95 -17.34
C VAL A 344 22.31 0.85 -17.52
N TYR A 345 21.35 1.07 -18.42
CA TYR A 345 20.38 0.02 -18.74
C TYR A 345 19.86 0.14 -20.17
N ARG A 346 19.42 -1.01 -20.67
CA ARG A 346 18.56 -1.13 -21.85
C ARG A 346 17.22 -1.68 -21.39
N GLU A 347 16.16 -1.00 -21.80
CA GLU A 347 14.77 -1.46 -21.67
C GLU A 347 14.20 -1.72 -23.05
N THR A 348 13.67 -2.91 -23.27
CA THR A 348 13.02 -3.34 -24.51
C THR A 348 11.55 -3.60 -24.24
N ASN A 349 10.67 -2.97 -24.98
CA ASN A 349 9.25 -3.30 -24.99
C ASN A 349 9.05 -4.57 -25.87
N LEU A 350 8.57 -5.65 -25.27
CA LEU A 350 8.42 -6.94 -25.92
C LEU A 350 7.25 -7.03 -26.91
N GLN A 351 6.37 -6.02 -26.95
CA GLN A 351 5.23 -6.00 -27.87
C GLN A 351 5.57 -5.40 -29.24
N ASN A 352 6.41 -4.38 -29.23
CA ASN A 352 6.76 -3.63 -30.45
C ASN A 352 8.26 -3.57 -30.73
N ASP A 353 9.08 -4.31 -29.94
CA ASP A 353 10.55 -4.35 -30.02
C ASP A 353 11.25 -2.98 -29.92
N SER A 354 10.54 -1.95 -29.39
CA SER A 354 11.18 -0.65 -29.17
C SER A 354 12.16 -0.70 -28.00
N ASN A 355 13.30 -0.04 -28.16
CA ASN A 355 14.37 -0.03 -27.17
C ASN A 355 14.59 1.36 -26.60
N GLN A 356 14.93 1.41 -25.32
CA GLN A 356 15.44 2.59 -24.66
C GLN A 356 16.77 2.27 -23.97
N ASP A 357 17.84 2.89 -24.42
CA ASP A 357 19.17 2.82 -23.79
C ASP A 357 19.40 4.06 -22.93
N VAL A 358 19.79 3.86 -21.68
CA VAL A 358 20.09 4.96 -20.76
C VAL A 358 21.45 4.70 -20.12
N ALA A 359 22.28 5.73 -20.09
CA ALA A 359 23.52 5.75 -19.30
C ALA A 359 23.61 7.06 -18.52
N ALA A 360 23.86 6.97 -17.23
CA ALA A 360 24.03 8.10 -16.37
C ALA A 360 25.23 7.93 -15.44
N VAL A 361 25.95 9.03 -15.20
CA VAL A 361 27.01 9.11 -14.19
C VAL A 361 26.79 10.38 -13.39
N GLY A 362 26.93 10.29 -12.06
CA GLY A 362 26.74 11.42 -11.16
C GLY A 362 27.78 11.45 -10.07
N VAL A 363 27.99 12.64 -9.54
CA VAL A 363 28.77 12.89 -8.32
C VAL A 363 27.87 13.60 -7.34
N GLN A 364 27.84 13.11 -6.13
CA GLN A 364 27.13 13.74 -5.01
C GLN A 364 28.16 14.11 -3.94
N TYR A 365 28.07 15.35 -3.47
CA TYR A 365 28.80 15.81 -2.30
C TYR A 365 27.82 16.34 -1.25
N LYS A 366 28.01 15.93 -0.01
CA LYS A 366 27.14 16.28 1.11
C LYS A 366 27.98 16.82 2.26
N ALA A 367 27.80 18.10 2.58
CA ALA A 367 28.33 18.74 3.76
C ALA A 367 27.21 19.03 4.76
N ASP A 368 27.53 19.53 5.95
CA ASP A 368 26.55 19.83 6.99
C ASP A 368 25.50 20.85 6.56
N GLU A 369 25.91 21.84 5.76
CA GLU A 369 25.06 22.97 5.36
C GLU A 369 24.52 22.84 3.92
N TYR A 370 25.13 22.03 3.07
CA TYR A 370 24.70 21.87 1.69
C TYR A 370 24.94 20.48 1.14
N SER A 371 24.16 20.12 0.16
CA SER A 371 24.46 19.01 -0.73
C SER A 371 24.38 19.47 -2.18
N VAL A 372 25.28 18.96 -3.00
CA VAL A 372 25.25 19.19 -4.44
C VAL A 372 25.41 17.87 -5.17
N ASN A 373 24.71 17.74 -6.27
CA ASN A 373 24.87 16.64 -7.21
C ASN A 373 25.01 17.20 -8.63
N ALA A 374 25.87 16.59 -9.38
CA ALA A 374 26.05 16.87 -10.80
C ALA A 374 26.21 15.55 -11.55
N GLY A 375 25.60 15.44 -12.71
CA GLY A 375 25.63 14.22 -13.49
C GLY A 375 25.46 14.48 -14.98
N LEU A 376 25.83 13.48 -15.75
CA LEU A 376 25.57 13.40 -17.17
C LEU A 376 24.64 12.21 -17.42
N ARG A 377 23.64 12.39 -18.25
CA ARG A 377 22.73 11.35 -18.69
C ARG A 377 22.62 11.39 -20.19
N THR A 378 22.69 10.22 -20.80
CA THR A 378 22.34 10.02 -22.21
C THR A 378 21.22 8.98 -22.27
N ALA A 379 20.22 9.25 -23.10
CA ALA A 379 19.14 8.34 -23.39
C ALA A 379 18.95 8.26 -24.91
N VAL A 380 18.82 7.06 -25.43
CA VAL A 380 18.52 6.79 -26.83
C VAL A 380 17.25 5.98 -26.85
N SER A 381 16.20 6.48 -27.47
CA SER A 381 14.91 5.78 -27.61
C SER A 381 14.66 5.52 -29.09
N ASP A 382 14.46 4.24 -29.42
CA ASP A 382 14.00 3.82 -30.73
C ASP A 382 12.47 3.90 -30.74
N ALA A 383 11.95 5.00 -31.22
CA ALA A 383 10.50 5.32 -31.23
C ALA A 383 9.91 5.33 -32.65
N GLY A 384 10.38 4.50 -33.55
CA GLY A 384 9.87 4.36 -34.92
C GLY A 384 10.89 4.73 -36.01
N GLU A 385 10.58 5.67 -36.92
CA GLU A 385 11.44 5.95 -38.08
C GLU A 385 12.77 6.66 -37.75
N GLN A 386 12.93 7.24 -36.54
CA GLN A 386 14.15 7.94 -36.12
C GLN A 386 14.42 7.73 -34.63
N ASP A 387 15.68 7.44 -34.30
CA ASP A 387 16.17 7.40 -32.92
C ASP A 387 16.10 8.80 -32.28
N GLN A 388 15.45 8.89 -31.13
CA GLN A 388 15.47 10.11 -30.31
C GLN A 388 16.63 10.02 -29.32
N VAL A 389 17.55 10.98 -29.41
CA VAL A 389 18.71 11.05 -28.53
C VAL A 389 18.59 12.24 -27.58
N SER A 390 18.61 11.98 -26.29
CA SER A 390 18.59 12.99 -25.25
C SER A 390 19.89 12.93 -24.44
N ASN A 391 20.72 13.96 -24.56
CA ASN A 391 21.91 14.12 -23.73
C ASN A 391 21.64 15.26 -22.73
N GLN A 392 21.78 15.01 -21.44
CA GLN A 392 21.45 15.98 -20.40
C GLN A 392 22.58 16.11 -19.40
N LEU A 393 22.81 17.36 -18.98
CA LEU A 393 23.49 17.68 -17.75
C LEU A 393 22.43 17.77 -16.64
N THR A 394 22.57 16.93 -15.62
CA THR A 394 21.73 16.96 -14.44
C THR A 394 22.46 17.66 -13.31
N LEU A 395 21.86 18.69 -12.74
CA LEU A 395 22.40 19.43 -11.60
C LEU A 395 21.34 19.46 -10.50
N GLY A 396 21.77 19.39 -9.26
CA GLY A 396 20.86 19.49 -8.14
C GLY A 396 21.59 19.83 -6.86
N GLY A 397 20.85 20.28 -5.87
CA GLY A 397 21.38 20.50 -4.55
C GLY A 397 20.45 21.27 -3.64
N ASN A 398 20.83 21.29 -2.39
CA ASN A 398 20.23 22.13 -1.38
C ASN A 398 21.30 22.90 -0.63
N TYR A 399 20.97 24.07 -0.17
CA TYR A 399 21.84 24.92 0.62
C TYR A 399 21.08 25.54 1.80
N ARG A 400 21.53 25.26 3.01
CA ARG A 400 21.03 25.91 4.22
C ARG A 400 21.81 27.18 4.43
N LEU A 401 21.15 28.33 4.39
CA LEU A 401 21.79 29.62 4.58
C LEU A 401 22.33 29.76 6.02
N PRO A 402 23.30 30.66 6.23
CA PRO A 402 23.89 30.92 7.55
C PRO A 402 22.91 31.44 8.60
N ASP A 403 21.71 31.89 8.20
CA ASP A 403 20.63 32.28 9.10
C ASP A 403 20.03 31.08 9.83
N GLY A 404 20.39 29.84 9.41
CA GLY A 404 19.87 28.58 9.95
C GLY A 404 18.38 28.34 9.69
N LYS A 405 17.71 29.26 9.00
CA LYS A 405 16.25 29.26 8.78
C LYS A 405 15.88 29.00 7.33
N THR A 406 16.71 29.38 6.41
CA THR A 406 16.44 29.31 4.97
C THR A 406 17.15 28.14 4.35
N THR A 407 16.42 27.28 3.63
CA THR A 407 16.98 26.23 2.78
C THR A 407 16.54 26.47 1.34
N LEU A 408 17.50 26.59 0.44
CA LEU A 408 17.30 26.69 -0.99
C LEU A 408 17.46 25.30 -1.59
N ASN A 409 16.54 24.90 -2.47
CA ASN A 409 16.60 23.67 -3.24
C ASN A 409 16.59 24.03 -4.72
N ALA A 410 17.46 23.45 -5.50
CA ALA A 410 17.46 23.64 -6.94
C ALA A 410 17.80 22.34 -7.66
N SER A 411 17.16 22.09 -8.78
CA SER A 411 17.54 21.03 -9.71
C SER A 411 17.30 21.46 -11.15
N ALA A 412 18.18 21.04 -12.04
CA ALA A 412 18.07 21.33 -13.46
C ALA A 412 18.51 20.12 -14.28
N ASP A 413 17.69 19.75 -15.25
CA ASP A 413 18.01 18.81 -16.32
C ASP A 413 18.11 19.62 -17.61
N THR A 414 19.32 19.82 -18.10
CA THR A 414 19.60 20.71 -19.23
C THR A 414 20.16 19.91 -20.40
N PRO A 415 19.59 20.02 -21.61
CA PRO A 415 20.11 19.30 -22.77
C PRO A 415 21.51 19.77 -23.14
N LEU A 416 22.33 18.80 -23.54
CA LEU A 416 23.64 19.01 -24.12
C LEU A 416 23.56 18.74 -25.63
N GLY A 417 23.21 19.76 -26.43
CA GLY A 417 23.06 19.66 -27.87
C GLY A 417 21.64 19.98 -28.35
N GLY A 418 21.46 20.21 -29.65
CA GLY A 418 20.24 20.76 -30.24
C GLY A 418 19.35 19.74 -30.97
N GLN A 419 19.31 18.47 -30.56
CA GLN A 419 18.44 17.47 -31.18
C GLN A 419 17.28 17.10 -30.28
N GLY A 420 16.16 16.63 -30.88
CA GLY A 420 14.89 16.33 -30.25
C GLY A 420 15.05 15.54 -28.95
N GLN A 421 14.33 15.99 -27.92
CA GLN A 421 14.39 15.38 -26.60
C GLN A 421 13.39 14.22 -26.55
N ALA A 422 13.84 13.05 -26.07
CA ALA A 422 12.91 11.97 -25.77
C ALA A 422 11.87 12.44 -24.75
N ALA A 423 10.60 12.15 -24.99
CA ALA A 423 9.46 12.57 -24.18
C ALA A 423 9.63 12.28 -22.67
N ASN A 424 10.34 11.18 -22.35
CA ASN A 424 10.63 10.75 -20.98
C ASN A 424 11.72 11.57 -20.27
N PHE A 425 12.47 12.40 -21.00
CA PHE A 425 13.60 13.19 -20.48
C PHE A 425 13.49 14.66 -20.89
N PRO A 426 12.44 15.38 -20.47
CA PRO A 426 12.28 16.80 -20.80
C PRO A 426 13.35 17.64 -20.13
N GLN A 427 13.66 18.79 -20.70
CA GLN A 427 14.38 19.82 -19.97
C GLN A 427 13.55 20.28 -18.78
N ARG A 428 14.17 20.37 -17.60
CA ARG A 428 13.48 20.75 -16.37
C ARG A 428 14.32 21.68 -15.54
N LEU A 429 13.70 22.68 -14.96
CA LEU A 429 14.27 23.53 -13.93
C LEU A 429 13.30 23.59 -12.75
N ARG A 430 13.78 23.23 -11.57
CA ARG A 430 13.04 23.37 -10.32
C ARG A 430 13.84 24.21 -9.35
N VAL A 431 13.19 25.16 -8.71
CA VAL A 431 13.74 25.98 -7.63
C VAL A 431 12.76 25.98 -6.48
N GLY A 432 13.25 25.68 -5.29
CA GLY A 432 12.48 25.64 -4.05
C GLY A 432 13.12 26.45 -2.95
N LEU A 433 12.29 26.98 -2.08
CA LEU A 433 12.65 27.72 -0.89
C LEU A 433 11.85 27.19 0.30
N ASP A 434 12.55 26.72 1.33
CA ASP A 434 11.96 26.44 2.63
C ASP A 434 12.47 27.48 3.62
N TYR A 435 11.56 28.24 4.23
CA TYR A 435 11.87 29.27 5.20
C TYR A 435 11.25 28.99 6.56
N LYS A 436 12.08 28.70 7.54
CA LYS A 436 11.66 28.54 8.95
C LYS A 436 11.45 29.91 9.55
N LEU A 437 10.20 30.38 9.56
CA LEU A 437 9.84 31.64 10.22
C LEU A 437 10.20 31.60 11.71
N ASN A 438 9.94 30.45 12.33
CA ASN A 438 10.36 30.06 13.69
C ASN A 438 10.41 28.52 13.79
N ASP A 439 10.67 27.97 14.98
CA ASP A 439 10.75 26.51 15.20
C ASP A 439 9.45 25.77 14.90
N LYS A 440 8.34 26.47 14.75
CA LYS A 440 7.00 25.91 14.55
C LYS A 440 6.44 26.16 13.15
N ILE A 441 6.96 27.14 12.42
CA ILE A 441 6.37 27.56 11.15
C ILE A 441 7.44 27.50 10.05
N THR A 442 7.18 26.72 9.02
CA THR A 442 7.98 26.66 7.80
C THR A 442 7.12 27.07 6.61
N LEU A 443 7.55 28.08 5.90
CA LEU A 443 6.99 28.48 4.62
C LEU A 443 7.75 27.76 3.51
N LYS A 444 7.03 27.31 2.48
CA LYS A 444 7.58 26.62 1.32
C LYS A 444 7.14 27.31 0.04
N ALA A 445 8.05 27.51 -0.87
CA ALA A 445 7.74 27.97 -2.22
C ALA A 445 8.53 27.13 -3.22
N GLU A 446 7.90 26.75 -4.29
CA GLU A 446 8.50 25.92 -5.33
C GLU A 446 8.00 26.35 -6.70
N GLN A 447 8.92 26.44 -7.64
CA GLN A 447 8.66 26.71 -9.03
C GLN A 447 9.33 25.64 -9.88
N GLU A 448 8.55 24.99 -10.75
CA GLU A 448 9.04 24.04 -11.74
C GLU A 448 8.67 24.53 -13.14
N PHE A 449 9.62 24.41 -14.04
CA PHE A 449 9.45 24.59 -15.47
C PHE A 449 9.87 23.31 -16.17
N SER A 450 9.07 22.83 -17.10
CA SER A 450 9.41 21.72 -17.97
C SER A 450 9.22 22.14 -19.42
N TRP A 451 10.19 21.81 -20.26
CA TRP A 451 10.16 22.08 -21.69
C TRP A 451 10.47 20.80 -22.46
N GLY A 452 9.69 20.50 -23.47
CA GLY A 452 9.88 19.38 -24.35
C GLY A 452 9.04 19.52 -25.63
N GLU A 453 9.22 18.63 -26.56
CA GLU A 453 8.47 18.68 -27.84
C GLU A 453 6.98 18.42 -27.63
N GLU A 454 6.63 17.63 -26.61
CA GLU A 454 5.24 17.22 -26.35
C GLU A 454 4.68 17.81 -25.04
N LEU A 455 5.50 18.44 -24.21
CA LEU A 455 5.07 18.94 -22.90
C LEU A 455 5.82 20.19 -22.49
N ASN A 456 5.12 21.33 -22.54
CA ASN A 456 5.54 22.55 -21.89
C ASN A 456 4.66 22.80 -20.67
N SER A 457 5.25 22.82 -19.47
CA SER A 457 4.48 23.06 -18.26
C SER A 457 5.22 23.96 -17.28
N GLN A 458 4.46 24.75 -16.55
CA GLN A 458 4.92 25.57 -15.45
C GLN A 458 4.08 25.23 -14.22
N LYS A 459 4.73 24.85 -13.11
CA LYS A 459 4.08 24.55 -11.84
C LYS A 459 4.64 25.46 -10.75
N THR A 460 3.76 26.23 -10.14
CA THR A 460 4.08 27.08 -8.98
C THR A 460 3.36 26.53 -7.77
N ARG A 461 4.06 26.32 -6.69
CA ARG A 461 3.47 25.92 -5.41
C ARG A 461 3.97 26.81 -4.29
N VAL A 462 3.05 27.27 -3.47
CA VAL A 462 3.37 27.98 -2.22
C VAL A 462 2.59 27.33 -1.10
N GLY A 463 3.25 27.08 0.02
CA GLY A 463 2.63 26.41 1.15
C GLY A 463 3.24 26.81 2.48
N MET A 464 2.59 26.35 3.54
CA MET A 464 3.02 26.56 4.90
C MET A 464 2.73 25.32 5.75
N ASN A 465 3.73 24.92 6.52
CA ASN A 465 3.58 23.97 7.62
C ASN A 465 3.74 24.72 8.93
N ALA A 466 2.78 24.58 9.86
CA ALA A 466 2.82 25.27 11.12
C ALA A 466 2.39 24.38 12.30
N GLY A 467 3.29 24.17 13.24
CA GLY A 467 2.98 23.67 14.58
C GLY A 467 2.54 24.81 15.49
N LEU A 468 1.32 25.30 15.33
CA LEU A 468 0.84 26.56 15.94
C LEU A 468 0.92 26.56 17.47
N TRP A 469 0.60 25.39 18.09
CA TRP A 469 0.64 25.16 19.54
C TRP A 469 0.88 23.68 19.83
N LYS A 470 0.93 23.28 21.09
CA LYS A 470 1.12 21.86 21.46
C LYS A 470 -0.01 20.98 20.89
N GLY A 471 0.34 20.02 20.04
CA GLY A 471 -0.61 19.10 19.39
C GLY A 471 -1.36 19.68 18.19
N GLY A 472 -1.06 20.92 17.76
CA GLY A 472 -1.65 21.55 16.57
C GLY A 472 -0.72 21.54 15.37
N GLU A 473 -1.17 21.04 14.23
CA GLU A 473 -0.46 21.03 12.96
C GLU A 473 -1.37 21.60 11.87
N LEU A 474 -0.86 22.58 11.13
CA LEU A 474 -1.50 23.17 9.99
C LEU A 474 -0.63 22.98 8.75
N VAL A 475 -1.20 22.45 7.69
CA VAL A 475 -0.57 22.32 6.37
C VAL A 475 -1.45 23.01 5.36
N THR A 476 -0.91 23.97 4.64
CA THR A 476 -1.63 24.65 3.57
C THR A 476 -0.76 24.77 2.33
N SER A 477 -1.36 24.63 1.15
CA SER A 477 -0.68 24.88 -0.11
C SER A 477 -1.65 25.43 -1.17
N VAL A 478 -1.08 26.24 -2.06
CA VAL A 478 -1.74 26.66 -3.31
C VAL A 478 -0.82 26.25 -4.44
N SER A 479 -1.35 25.55 -5.41
CA SER A 479 -0.64 25.11 -6.62
C SER A 479 -1.29 25.72 -7.85
N ALA A 480 -0.48 26.32 -8.69
CA ALA A 480 -0.87 26.79 -10.03
C ALA A 480 -0.08 25.97 -11.05
N GLU A 481 -0.79 25.35 -11.97
CA GLU A 481 -0.27 24.53 -13.05
C GLU A 481 -0.75 25.11 -14.37
N ASP A 482 0.21 25.44 -15.24
CA ASP A 482 -0.03 26.02 -16.56
C ASP A 482 0.63 25.12 -17.60
N GLU A 483 -0.15 24.55 -18.49
CA GLU A 483 0.27 23.71 -19.61
C GLU A 483 -0.22 24.38 -20.90
N GLU A 484 0.30 24.00 -22.07
CA GLU A 484 0.02 24.69 -23.34
C GLU A 484 -1.45 25.00 -23.62
N ASN A 485 -2.35 24.11 -23.21
CA ASN A 485 -3.80 24.24 -23.47
C ASN A 485 -4.65 24.13 -22.20
N SER A 486 -4.05 24.14 -21.03
CA SER A 486 -4.77 23.96 -19.77
C SER A 486 -4.16 24.76 -18.63
N GLN A 487 -5.01 25.30 -17.79
CA GLN A 487 -4.61 26.01 -16.58
C GLN A 487 -5.38 25.45 -15.39
N ARG A 488 -4.67 25.20 -14.31
CA ARG A 488 -5.28 24.77 -13.08
C ARG A 488 -4.73 25.55 -11.89
N LEU A 489 -5.62 25.98 -11.02
CA LEU A 489 -5.28 26.57 -9.73
C LEU A 489 -6.07 25.82 -8.65
N ALA A 490 -5.36 25.20 -7.72
CA ALA A 490 -5.96 24.47 -6.62
C ALA A 490 -5.34 24.88 -5.28
N ALA A 491 -6.15 24.84 -4.23
CA ALA A 491 -5.72 25.09 -2.86
C ALA A 491 -6.07 23.89 -1.97
N VAL A 492 -5.16 23.54 -1.06
CA VAL A 492 -5.37 22.49 -0.06
C VAL A 492 -5.02 23.04 1.32
N ALA A 493 -5.84 22.75 2.31
CA ALA A 493 -5.61 23.14 3.69
C ALA A 493 -6.00 22.01 4.64
N GLY A 494 -5.05 21.54 5.44
CA GLY A 494 -5.25 20.54 6.48
C GLY A 494 -4.88 21.11 7.85
N LEU A 495 -5.79 21.03 8.81
CA LEU A 495 -5.55 21.38 10.21
C LEU A 495 -5.82 20.15 11.09
N LYS A 496 -4.85 19.79 11.91
CA LYS A 496 -4.98 18.76 12.94
C LYS A 496 -4.70 19.38 14.31
N GLN A 497 -5.52 19.05 15.28
CA GLN A 497 -5.33 19.43 16.66
C GLN A 497 -5.58 18.24 17.57
N ARG A 498 -4.61 17.90 18.41
CA ARG A 498 -4.80 17.01 19.57
C ARG A 498 -4.62 17.82 20.84
N TRP A 499 -5.56 17.69 21.74
CA TRP A 499 -5.57 18.41 22.99
C TRP A 499 -5.82 17.44 24.16
N GLU A 500 -4.79 17.25 24.98
CA GLU A 500 -4.89 16.54 26.25
C GLU A 500 -5.25 17.55 27.32
N MET A 501 -6.55 17.58 27.70
CA MET A 501 -7.06 18.52 28.66
C MET A 501 -6.57 18.19 30.07
N ASN A 502 -6.55 16.89 30.41
CA ASN A 502 -6.02 16.33 31.66
C ASN A 502 -5.75 14.82 31.45
N ASP A 503 -5.37 14.12 32.55
CA ASP A 503 -5.07 12.69 32.52
C ASP A 503 -6.27 11.80 32.05
N ASN A 504 -7.49 12.34 32.17
CA ASN A 504 -8.72 11.60 31.85
C ASN A 504 -9.33 11.99 30.50
N TRP A 505 -9.15 13.23 30.02
CA TRP A 505 -9.80 13.76 28.84
C TRP A 505 -8.80 14.13 27.75
N SER A 506 -9.04 13.64 26.56
CA SER A 506 -8.38 14.12 25.34
C SER A 506 -9.40 14.42 24.25
N PHE A 507 -9.08 15.40 23.42
CA PHE A 507 -9.87 15.81 22.27
C PHE A 507 -8.99 15.85 21.03
N ASP A 508 -9.55 15.53 19.87
CA ASP A 508 -8.94 15.78 18.58
C ASP A 508 -9.92 16.50 17.66
N PHE A 509 -9.38 17.38 16.86
CA PHE A 509 -10.11 18.15 15.87
C PHE A 509 -9.31 18.16 14.56
N GLY A 510 -9.99 17.99 13.44
CA GLY A 510 -9.38 18.02 12.12
C GLY A 510 -10.24 18.78 11.13
N VAL A 511 -9.58 19.48 10.20
CA VAL A 511 -10.18 20.04 9.00
C VAL A 511 -9.27 19.69 7.85
N ASP A 512 -9.82 19.14 6.78
CA ASP A 512 -9.11 18.96 5.50
C ASP A 512 -10.00 19.53 4.38
N ARG A 513 -9.42 20.39 3.55
CA ARG A 513 -10.11 21.03 2.44
C ARG A 513 -9.24 21.00 1.21
N SER A 514 -9.81 20.53 0.10
CA SER A 514 -9.28 20.66 -1.23
C SER A 514 -10.24 21.47 -2.07
N GLN A 515 -9.75 22.46 -2.78
CA GLN A 515 -10.57 23.33 -3.60
C GLN A 515 -9.86 23.68 -4.92
N THR A 516 -10.49 23.36 -6.03
CA THR A 516 -10.10 23.85 -7.36
C THR A 516 -10.67 25.24 -7.55
N ILE A 517 -9.80 26.23 -7.69
CA ILE A 517 -10.18 27.64 -7.87
C ILE A 517 -10.45 27.92 -9.34
N LYS A 518 -9.66 27.30 -10.24
CA LYS A 518 -9.78 27.43 -11.68
C LYS A 518 -9.30 26.13 -12.33
N ASP A 519 -10.06 25.61 -13.26
CA ASP A 519 -9.68 24.49 -14.13
C ASP A 519 -10.21 24.75 -15.54
N SER A 520 -9.32 24.80 -16.52
CA SER A 520 -9.66 24.94 -17.92
C SER A 520 -9.34 23.70 -18.75
N ARG A 521 -9.02 22.59 -18.10
CA ARG A 521 -8.79 21.31 -18.79
C ARG A 521 -10.09 20.83 -19.43
N ALA A 522 -10.00 20.35 -20.67
CA ALA A 522 -11.12 19.68 -21.28
C ALA A 522 -11.48 18.43 -20.46
N PRO A 523 -12.77 18.13 -20.22
CA PRO A 523 -13.14 16.89 -19.57
C PRO A 523 -12.56 15.73 -20.39
N PRO A 524 -11.96 14.70 -19.74
CA PRO A 524 -11.36 13.59 -20.45
C PRO A 524 -12.42 12.93 -21.33
N ALA A 525 -12.20 12.94 -22.65
CA ALA A 525 -13.01 12.18 -23.57
C ALA A 525 -12.87 10.71 -23.20
N LEU A 526 -13.95 10.13 -22.61
CA LEU A 526 -14.12 8.71 -22.24
C LEU A 526 -12.78 8.03 -21.95
N ALA A 527 -12.25 8.28 -20.78
CA ALA A 527 -11.01 7.66 -20.34
C ALA A 527 -11.22 6.15 -20.19
N VAL A 528 -10.59 5.41 -21.06
CA VAL A 528 -10.14 4.06 -20.73
C VAL A 528 -9.39 4.17 -19.40
N THR A 529 -9.90 3.49 -18.41
CA THR A 529 -9.46 3.41 -17.04
C THR A 529 -7.93 3.23 -16.89
N THR A 530 -7.18 4.30 -16.88
CA THR A 530 -5.90 4.36 -16.22
C THR A 530 -6.09 5.17 -14.93
N VAL A 531 -5.94 4.49 -13.83
CA VAL A 531 -6.14 4.94 -12.45
C VAL A 531 -5.03 5.92 -12.02
N TYR A 532 -4.88 7.01 -12.76
CA TYR A 532 -4.14 8.18 -12.33
C TYR A 532 -5.02 9.42 -12.48
N ALA A 533 -6.21 9.34 -11.86
CA ALA A 533 -6.92 10.56 -11.55
C ALA A 533 -6.00 11.38 -10.65
N SER A 534 -5.52 12.49 -11.15
CA SER A 534 -4.80 13.49 -10.36
C SER A 534 -5.53 13.65 -9.03
N PRO A 535 -4.84 13.57 -7.90
CA PRO A 535 -5.45 13.69 -6.57
C PRO A 535 -6.21 14.99 -6.34
N GLU A 536 -6.11 15.88 -7.25
CA GLU A 536 -6.56 17.25 -7.21
C GLU A 536 -7.88 17.47 -7.96
N GLY A 537 -8.66 16.41 -8.24
CA GLY A 537 -9.89 16.49 -9.05
C GLY A 537 -11.20 16.62 -8.25
N ASN A 538 -11.18 16.39 -6.94
CA ASN A 538 -12.40 16.46 -6.13
C ASN A 538 -12.29 17.57 -5.09
N ASP A 539 -13.14 18.58 -5.23
CA ASP A 539 -13.30 19.61 -4.23
C ASP A 539 -14.06 19.02 -3.04
N PHE A 540 -13.52 19.18 -1.86
CA PHE A 540 -14.16 18.70 -0.64
C PHE A 540 -13.79 19.54 0.58
N THR A 541 -14.63 19.49 1.60
CA THR A 541 -14.33 19.96 2.94
C THR A 541 -14.73 18.88 3.93
N ALA A 542 -13.77 18.43 4.74
CA ALA A 542 -13.99 17.47 5.81
C ALA A 542 -13.69 18.10 7.16
N VAL A 543 -14.55 17.86 8.14
CA VAL A 543 -14.39 18.31 9.53
C VAL A 543 -14.54 17.10 10.43
N THR A 544 -13.60 16.92 11.35
CA THR A 544 -13.60 15.80 12.30
C THR A 544 -13.48 16.32 13.73
N PHE A 545 -14.18 15.70 14.64
CA PHE A 545 -14.08 15.96 16.06
C PHE A 545 -14.11 14.65 16.84
N GLY A 546 -13.13 14.42 17.69
CA GLY A 546 -13.03 13.27 18.56
C GLY A 546 -12.92 13.70 20.03
N SER A 547 -13.50 12.92 20.90
CA SER A 547 -13.35 13.05 22.36
C SER A 547 -13.12 11.69 22.98
N LYS A 548 -12.25 11.63 23.97
CA LYS A 548 -11.97 10.43 24.76
C LYS A 548 -11.92 10.76 26.23
N PHE A 549 -12.56 9.92 27.01
CA PHE A 549 -12.53 9.97 28.47
C PHE A 549 -12.12 8.59 29.00
N ARG A 550 -11.13 8.56 29.90
CA ARG A 550 -10.73 7.36 30.64
C ARG A 550 -10.53 7.70 32.11
N LYS A 551 -11.27 7.04 32.95
CA LYS A 551 -11.09 7.18 34.41
C LYS A 551 -11.64 5.95 35.13
N ASP A 552 -10.82 5.36 36.02
CA ASP A 552 -11.17 4.21 36.84
C ASP A 552 -11.74 3.07 35.97
N ALA A 553 -12.99 2.70 36.17
CA ALA A 553 -13.70 1.65 35.45
C ALA A 553 -14.37 2.13 34.15
N TRP A 554 -14.25 3.40 33.78
CA TRP A 554 -14.91 3.97 32.61
C TRP A 554 -13.94 4.29 31.49
N ASP A 555 -14.25 3.85 30.29
CA ASP A 555 -13.61 4.28 29.06
C ASP A 555 -14.68 4.65 28.03
N TRP A 556 -14.65 5.91 27.57
CA TRP A 556 -15.60 6.45 26.60
C TRP A 556 -14.85 7.17 25.48
N ALA A 557 -15.24 6.88 24.24
CA ALA A 557 -14.74 7.57 23.06
C ALA A 557 -15.89 7.90 22.11
N THR A 558 -15.91 9.12 21.59
CA THR A 558 -16.88 9.58 20.58
C THR A 558 -16.14 10.30 19.46
N ARG A 559 -16.54 10.05 18.22
CA ARG A 559 -16.07 10.76 17.03
C ARG A 559 -17.26 11.17 16.18
N VAL A 560 -17.22 12.41 15.70
CA VAL A 560 -18.16 12.98 14.74
C VAL A 560 -17.36 13.51 13.56
N GLU A 561 -17.77 13.17 12.37
CA GLU A 561 -17.14 13.63 11.14
C GLU A 561 -18.19 14.04 10.13
N TYR A 562 -17.91 15.10 9.39
CA TYR A 562 -18.73 15.57 8.29
C TYR A 562 -17.81 15.92 7.12
N ARG A 563 -18.18 15.43 5.93
CA ARG A 563 -17.49 15.76 4.68
C ARG A 563 -18.54 16.17 3.65
N THR A 564 -18.28 17.26 2.97
CA THR A 564 -19.07 17.70 1.81
C THR A 564 -18.16 17.80 0.59
N ALA A 565 -18.64 17.32 -0.53
CA ALA A 565 -17.97 17.39 -1.82
C ALA A 565 -19.00 17.51 -2.95
N ASP A 566 -18.56 17.90 -4.14
CA ASP A 566 -19.45 18.04 -5.31
C ASP A 566 -20.18 16.73 -5.69
N THR A 567 -19.60 15.58 -5.34
CA THR A 567 -20.11 14.26 -5.75
C THR A 567 -20.72 13.44 -4.62
N GLU A 568 -20.40 13.74 -3.35
CA GLU A 568 -20.85 12.94 -2.22
C GLU A 568 -20.68 13.69 -0.89
N ASP A 569 -21.74 13.74 -0.09
CA ASP A 569 -21.72 14.19 1.30
C ASP A 569 -21.69 12.98 2.23
N LYS A 570 -20.90 13.07 3.31
CA LYS A 570 -20.78 12.00 4.31
C LYS A 570 -20.91 12.55 5.72
N MET A 571 -21.58 11.81 6.59
CA MET A 571 -21.58 12.05 8.02
C MET A 571 -21.33 10.75 8.77
N ASN A 572 -20.42 10.80 9.76
CA ASN A 572 -20.11 9.67 10.62
C ASN A 572 -20.24 10.10 12.09
N LEU A 573 -20.93 9.29 12.87
CA LEU A 573 -20.95 9.35 14.32
C LEU A 573 -20.60 7.97 14.86
N ALA A 574 -19.53 7.86 15.62
CA ALA A 574 -19.16 6.64 16.32
C ALA A 574 -18.97 6.95 17.80
N THR A 575 -19.61 6.19 18.68
CA THR A 575 -19.41 6.30 20.13
C THR A 575 -19.31 4.94 20.77
N ASN A 576 -18.37 4.77 21.68
CA ASN A 576 -18.14 3.55 22.43
C ASN A 576 -18.06 3.92 23.92
N VAL A 577 -18.71 3.14 24.76
CA VAL A 577 -18.64 3.24 26.23
C VAL A 577 -18.33 1.85 26.77
N ILE A 578 -17.30 1.75 27.57
CA ILE A 578 -16.95 0.54 28.31
C ILE A 578 -16.97 0.87 29.79
N HIS A 579 -17.58 -0.01 30.56
CA HIS A 579 -17.58 0.07 32.01
C HIS A 579 -17.16 -1.27 32.61
N ASP A 580 -16.04 -1.27 33.30
CA ASP A 580 -15.56 -2.43 34.03
C ASP A 580 -16.40 -2.64 35.30
N LEU A 581 -17.08 -3.77 35.36
CA LEU A 581 -17.80 -4.22 36.56
C LEU A 581 -16.84 -5.12 37.39
N ASP A 582 -17.18 -5.34 38.66
CA ASP A 582 -16.38 -6.22 39.51
C ASP A 582 -16.30 -7.65 38.98
N ALA A 583 -15.21 -8.36 39.29
CA ALA A 583 -15.00 -9.78 38.96
C ALA A 583 -14.85 -10.14 37.47
N GLY A 584 -14.26 -9.25 36.65
CA GLY A 584 -13.96 -9.56 35.24
C GLY A 584 -15.16 -9.47 34.31
N GLN A 585 -16.20 -8.75 34.71
CA GLN A 585 -17.35 -8.42 33.87
C GLN A 585 -17.21 -7.02 33.30
N GLN A 586 -17.59 -6.84 32.05
CA GLN A 586 -17.60 -5.55 31.37
C GLN A 586 -18.98 -5.29 30.75
N LEU A 587 -19.44 -4.05 30.82
CA LEU A 587 -20.56 -3.55 30.05
C LEU A 587 -20.00 -2.75 28.87
N LEU A 588 -20.40 -3.12 27.65
CA LEU A 588 -20.03 -2.42 26.44
C LEU A 588 -21.29 -1.84 25.79
N ALA A 589 -21.26 -0.56 25.46
CA ALA A 589 -22.27 0.06 24.62
C ALA A 589 -21.60 0.75 23.43
N ARG A 590 -22.10 0.51 22.23
CA ARG A 590 -21.61 1.11 21.00
C ARG A 590 -22.76 1.61 20.12
N LEU A 591 -22.58 2.79 19.54
CA LEU A 591 -23.45 3.36 18.53
C LEU A 591 -22.60 3.84 17.37
N ASP A 592 -22.92 3.39 16.17
CA ASP A 592 -22.34 3.88 14.91
C ASP A 592 -23.48 4.33 14.01
N VAL A 593 -23.40 5.56 13.53
CA VAL A 593 -24.33 6.10 12.52
C VAL A 593 -23.49 6.65 11.39
N GLN A 594 -23.75 6.19 10.20
CA GLN A 594 -23.01 6.59 9.00
C GLN A 594 -24.01 6.91 7.91
N THR A 595 -23.90 8.09 7.31
CA THR A 595 -24.70 8.46 6.15
C THR A 595 -23.79 8.88 5.02
N SER A 596 -24.17 8.52 3.80
CA SER A 596 -23.54 8.97 2.58
C SER A 596 -24.65 9.27 1.56
N ASP A 597 -24.65 10.49 1.06
CA ASP A 597 -25.57 10.99 0.05
C ASP A 597 -24.76 11.38 -1.19
N SER A 598 -25.06 10.74 -2.32
CA SER A 598 -24.43 10.98 -3.60
C SER A 598 -25.50 11.11 -4.69
N ASP A 599 -25.16 11.69 -5.83
CA ASP A 599 -26.07 11.85 -7.00
C ASP A 599 -26.71 10.52 -7.45
N SER A 600 -26.14 9.37 -7.09
CA SER A 600 -26.58 8.05 -7.52
C SER A 600 -27.20 7.20 -6.42
N ALA A 601 -26.94 7.47 -5.15
CA ALA A 601 -27.41 6.65 -4.03
C ALA A 601 -27.31 7.37 -2.68
N GLU A 602 -28.35 7.22 -1.87
CA GLU A 602 -28.33 7.54 -0.44
C GLU A 602 -28.11 6.26 0.36
N THR A 603 -27.21 6.31 1.31
CA THR A 603 -26.90 5.16 2.17
C THR A 603 -26.89 5.58 3.63
N GLU A 604 -27.67 4.91 4.45
CA GLU A 604 -27.67 5.05 5.90
C GLU A 604 -27.32 3.69 6.55
N LEU A 605 -26.34 3.71 7.43
CA LEU A 605 -25.94 2.55 8.22
C LEU A 605 -26.01 2.93 9.71
N THR A 606 -26.84 2.24 10.48
CA THR A 606 -26.94 2.43 11.93
C THR A 606 -26.65 1.12 12.63
N GLY A 607 -25.62 1.08 13.46
CA GLY A 607 -25.23 -0.04 14.29
C GLY A 607 -25.37 0.29 15.78
N VAL A 608 -26.08 -0.54 16.52
CA VAL A 608 -26.20 -0.46 17.99
C VAL A 608 -25.79 -1.78 18.59
N GLN A 609 -24.90 -1.72 19.57
CA GLN A 609 -24.46 -2.89 20.35
C GLN A 609 -24.55 -2.56 21.84
N LEU A 610 -25.05 -3.52 22.63
CA LEU A 610 -25.09 -3.48 24.08
C LEU A 610 -24.43 -4.74 24.65
#